data_907be326a9bed674a10c01b71a12e5ed
#
_entry.id   907be326a9bed674a10c01b71a12e5ed
#
_cell.length_a   1.000
_cell.length_b   1.000
_cell.length_c   1.000
_cell.angle_alpha   90.00
_cell.angle_beta   90.00
_cell.angle_gamma   90.00
#
_symmetry.space_group_name_H-M   'P 1'
#
loop_
_entity.id
_entity.type
_entity.pdbx_description
1 polymer ?
#
loop_
_entity_poly.entity_id
_entity_poly.type
_entity_poly.pdbx_seq_one_letter_code
_entity_poly.pdbx_strand_id
1 'polypeptide(L)'
;MPTGLANPSLDTRTRILDAALTCFLEAGYEQTTIARIRAHSGVSNGALFHRFRTKEAIADALYVESIADFQEGLWRVLAQRPRSLRAAVRGTIAHQIEWIEANVERARFVYTRGTLEGESPGSAELEEMNRKLASAYQAWLQPLVERGAVRPMSMLVLSAVVTGPTHAIARRWLAGQVASPLSDYLDELADAACAALSGRPARVRRGQAPVARQGRLRLELISKEGSVIGQGEATAEILTPAEPPSST
;
A
#
# COMPACT_ATOMS: atom_id res chain seq x y z
N MET A 1 21.73 6.24 30.95
CA MET A 1 20.48 7.01 31.04
C MET A 1 20.59 8.19 30.08
N PRO A 2 20.04 8.17 28.88
CA PRO A 2 19.87 9.40 28.12
C PRO A 2 18.45 9.93 28.41
N THR A 3 18.37 10.94 29.28
CA THR A 3 17.21 11.82 29.37
C THR A 3 17.12 12.61 28.06
N GLY A 4 16.24 12.16 27.15
CA GLY A 4 15.88 12.94 25.98
C GLY A 4 15.23 14.24 26.43
N LEU A 5 15.96 15.33 26.34
CA LEU A 5 15.48 16.68 26.57
C LEU A 5 14.40 16.96 25.50
N ALA A 6 13.12 16.92 25.91
CA ALA A 6 12.01 17.34 25.10
C ALA A 6 12.26 18.76 24.61
N ASN A 7 12.33 18.98 23.32
CA ASN A 7 12.49 20.31 22.73
C ASN A 7 11.26 21.17 23.09
N PRO A 8 11.38 22.23 23.87
CA PRO A 8 10.24 23.00 24.36
C PRO A 8 9.52 23.80 23.26
N SER A 9 10.08 23.86 22.07
CA SER A 9 9.49 24.56 20.92
C SER A 9 8.51 23.72 20.09
N LEU A 10 8.43 22.39 20.30
CA LEU A 10 7.49 21.52 19.57
C LEU A 10 6.09 21.61 20.18
N ASP A 11 5.08 21.71 19.31
CA ASP A 11 3.68 21.65 19.74
C ASP A 11 3.39 20.36 20.52
N THR A 12 2.53 20.46 21.53
CA THR A 12 2.11 19.33 22.37
C THR A 12 1.64 18.12 21.54
N ARG A 13 0.98 18.35 20.42
CA ARG A 13 0.52 17.30 19.53
C ARG A 13 1.69 16.54 18.91
N THR A 14 2.67 17.23 18.36
CA THR A 14 3.87 16.63 17.78
C THR A 14 4.64 15.80 18.83
N ARG A 15 4.81 16.31 20.04
CA ARG A 15 5.46 15.56 21.13
C ARG A 15 4.75 14.26 21.48
N ILE A 16 3.40 14.26 21.47
CA ILE A 16 2.60 13.05 21.72
C ILE A 16 2.79 12.05 20.57
N LEU A 17 2.76 12.50 19.33
CA LEU A 17 2.88 11.63 18.14
C LEU A 17 4.29 11.04 18.02
N ASP A 18 5.34 11.81 18.27
CA ASP A 18 6.72 11.30 18.24
C ASP A 18 6.96 10.26 19.37
N ALA A 19 6.45 10.54 20.57
CA ALA A 19 6.49 9.57 21.66
C ALA A 19 5.68 8.30 21.35
N ALA A 20 4.54 8.44 20.69
CA ALA A 20 3.74 7.30 20.28
C ALA A 20 4.46 6.44 19.23
N LEU A 21 5.07 7.08 18.22
CA LEU A 21 5.87 6.39 17.21
C LEU A 21 6.97 5.55 17.87
N THR A 22 7.75 6.14 18.76
CA THR A 22 8.79 5.43 19.51
C THR A 22 8.21 4.23 20.28
N CYS A 23 7.13 4.46 21.04
CA CYS A 23 6.50 3.39 21.82
C CYS A 23 5.95 2.25 20.95
N PHE A 24 5.33 2.58 19.80
CA PHE A 24 4.79 1.58 18.88
C PHE A 24 5.88 0.75 18.20
N LEU A 25 7.03 1.35 17.90
CA LEU A 25 8.16 0.64 17.29
C LEU A 25 8.90 -0.25 18.30
N GLU A 26 9.02 0.19 19.54
CA GLU A 26 9.72 -0.57 20.60
C GLU A 26 8.92 -1.76 21.14
N ALA A 27 7.63 -1.57 21.42
CA ALA A 27 6.80 -2.56 22.10
C ALA A 27 5.69 -3.16 21.22
N GLY A 28 5.48 -2.63 20.02
CA GLY A 28 4.32 -2.93 19.20
C GLY A 28 3.06 -2.16 19.65
N TYR A 29 2.10 -2.07 18.73
CA TYR A 29 0.86 -1.33 18.97
C TYR A 29 0.08 -1.90 20.17
N GLU A 30 -0.09 -3.23 20.24
CA GLU A 30 -0.91 -3.88 21.28
C GLU A 30 -0.37 -3.65 22.69
N GLN A 31 0.95 -3.76 22.88
CA GLN A 31 1.59 -3.63 24.19
C GLN A 31 1.81 -2.17 24.62
N THR A 32 1.60 -1.22 23.71
CA THR A 32 1.73 0.20 24.03
C THR A 32 0.47 0.70 24.73
N THR A 33 0.68 1.46 25.83
CA THR A 33 -0.40 2.10 26.59
C THR A 33 -0.33 3.62 26.49
N ILE A 34 -1.45 4.30 26.70
CA ILE A 34 -1.49 5.78 26.77
C ILE A 34 -0.57 6.29 27.90
N ALA A 35 -0.50 5.58 29.02
CA ALA A 35 0.37 5.94 30.12
C ALA A 35 1.86 5.93 29.73
N ARG A 36 2.28 4.94 28.90
CA ARG A 36 3.64 4.87 28.35
C ARG A 36 3.92 6.04 27.40
N ILE A 37 2.99 6.31 26.47
CA ILE A 37 3.11 7.45 25.53
C ILE A 37 3.22 8.77 26.29
N ARG A 38 2.38 8.96 27.33
CA ARG A 38 2.44 10.16 28.17
C ARG A 38 3.79 10.30 28.85
N ALA A 39 4.32 9.22 29.43
CA ALA A 39 5.63 9.25 30.11
C ALA A 39 6.76 9.63 29.16
N HIS A 40 6.74 9.11 27.91
CA HIS A 40 7.73 9.43 26.90
C HIS A 40 7.59 10.87 26.35
N SER A 41 6.36 11.35 26.16
CA SER A 41 6.10 12.69 25.63
C SER A 41 6.40 13.80 26.63
N GLY A 42 6.44 13.50 27.93
CA GLY A 42 6.61 14.48 29.00
C GLY A 42 5.46 15.50 29.09
N VAL A 43 4.28 15.20 28.49
CA VAL A 43 3.10 16.07 28.59
C VAL A 43 2.28 15.73 29.82
N SER A 44 1.49 16.70 30.32
CA SER A 44 0.58 16.45 31.43
C SER A 44 -0.58 15.54 30.98
N ASN A 45 -1.20 14.84 31.94
CA ASN A 45 -2.36 13.99 31.67
C ASN A 45 -3.51 14.77 31.03
N GLY A 46 -3.82 15.97 31.54
CA GLY A 46 -4.83 16.86 30.97
C GLY A 46 -4.52 17.27 29.53
N ALA A 47 -3.27 17.64 29.22
CA ALA A 47 -2.86 18.03 27.88
C ALA A 47 -2.98 16.86 26.88
N LEU A 48 -2.62 15.64 27.29
CA LEU A 48 -2.76 14.46 26.44
C LEU A 48 -4.24 14.18 26.14
N PHE A 49 -5.08 14.03 27.17
CA PHE A 49 -6.51 13.67 26.99
C PHE A 49 -7.34 14.78 26.35
N HIS A 50 -6.89 16.02 26.43
CA HIS A 50 -7.48 17.12 25.65
C HIS A 50 -7.26 16.94 24.13
N ARG A 51 -6.12 16.36 23.72
CA ARG A 51 -5.78 16.15 22.32
C ARG A 51 -6.24 14.79 21.79
N PHE A 52 -6.06 13.74 22.57
CA PHE A 52 -6.33 12.36 22.16
C PHE A 52 -7.00 11.60 23.31
N ARG A 53 -8.18 11.04 23.06
CA ARG A 53 -8.93 10.31 24.07
C ARG A 53 -8.53 8.83 24.15
N THR A 54 -8.02 8.26 23.06
CA THR A 54 -7.70 6.83 22.95
C THR A 54 -6.34 6.62 22.27
N LYS A 55 -5.77 5.44 22.44
CA LYS A 55 -4.56 5.01 21.75
C LYS A 55 -4.76 4.94 20.23
N GLU A 56 -5.95 4.50 19.82
CA GLU A 56 -6.37 4.43 18.43
C GLU A 56 -6.34 5.82 17.79
N ALA A 57 -6.90 6.83 18.44
CA ALA A 57 -6.90 8.20 17.94
C ALA A 57 -5.48 8.78 17.77
N ILE A 58 -4.53 8.41 18.64
CA ILE A 58 -3.12 8.78 18.48
C ILE A 58 -2.51 8.08 17.26
N ALA A 59 -2.75 6.78 17.14
CA ALA A 59 -2.19 5.99 16.04
C ALA A 59 -2.80 6.39 14.69
N ASP A 60 -4.09 6.70 14.62
CA ASP A 60 -4.75 7.20 13.42
C ASP A 60 -4.19 8.56 13.01
N ALA A 61 -4.03 9.47 13.95
CA ALA A 61 -3.44 10.79 13.68
C ALA A 61 -2.00 10.66 13.17
N LEU A 62 -1.18 9.79 13.77
CA LEU A 62 0.18 9.52 13.31
C LEU A 62 0.20 8.93 11.90
N TYR A 63 -0.73 8.01 11.59
CA TYR A 63 -0.86 7.41 10.28
C TYR A 63 -1.25 8.45 9.23
N VAL A 64 -2.31 9.22 9.49
CA VAL A 64 -2.81 10.26 8.57
C VAL A 64 -1.73 11.31 8.31
N GLU A 65 -1.02 11.80 9.34
CA GLU A 65 0.07 12.76 9.15
C GLU A 65 1.22 12.17 8.32
N SER A 66 1.56 10.90 8.55
CA SER A 66 2.62 10.25 7.77
C SER A 66 2.24 10.12 6.29
N ILE A 67 0.98 9.78 6.00
CA ILE A 67 0.48 9.72 4.62
C ILE A 67 0.33 11.12 4.01
N ALA A 68 -0.09 12.13 4.79
CA ALA A 68 -0.18 13.51 4.31
C ALA A 68 1.19 14.05 3.88
N ASP A 69 2.21 13.87 4.71
CA ASP A 69 3.59 14.24 4.42
C ASP A 69 4.12 13.53 3.16
N PHE A 70 3.87 12.23 3.04
CA PHE A 70 4.19 11.48 1.83
C PHE A 70 3.46 12.04 0.59
N GLN A 71 2.17 12.30 0.68
CA GLN A 71 1.36 12.80 -0.46
C GLN A 71 1.76 14.22 -0.88
N GLU A 72 2.25 15.06 0.03
CA GLU A 72 2.75 16.39 -0.32
C GLU A 72 3.87 16.32 -1.36
N GLY A 73 4.76 15.36 -1.28
CA GLY A 73 5.78 15.15 -2.29
C GLY A 73 5.22 14.68 -3.63
N LEU A 74 4.17 13.86 -3.64
CA LEU A 74 3.47 13.49 -4.87
C LEU A 74 2.82 14.70 -5.55
N TRP A 75 2.24 15.63 -4.77
CA TRP A 75 1.76 16.91 -5.29
C TRP A 75 2.88 17.75 -5.90
N ARG A 76 4.08 17.76 -5.29
CA ARG A 76 5.26 18.44 -5.86
C ARG A 76 5.70 17.83 -7.20
N VAL A 77 5.65 16.50 -7.35
CA VAL A 77 5.92 15.83 -8.63
C VAL A 77 4.94 16.30 -9.71
N LEU A 78 3.64 16.35 -9.42
CA LEU A 78 2.63 16.85 -10.38
C LEU A 78 2.81 18.34 -10.68
N ALA A 79 3.15 19.16 -9.68
CA ALA A 79 3.36 20.60 -9.84
C ALA A 79 4.54 20.93 -10.77
N GLN A 80 5.52 20.04 -10.89
CA GLN A 80 6.63 20.17 -11.85
C GLN A 80 6.19 19.97 -13.31
N ARG A 81 4.92 19.60 -13.55
CA ARG A 81 4.34 19.37 -14.88
C ARG A 81 5.22 18.47 -15.75
N PRO A 82 5.44 17.21 -15.34
CA PRO A 82 6.33 16.30 -16.05
C PRO A 82 5.90 16.17 -17.52
N ARG A 83 6.86 16.36 -18.45
CA ARG A 83 6.58 16.42 -19.89
C ARG A 83 6.43 15.04 -20.53
N SER A 84 6.76 13.97 -19.82
CA SER A 84 6.68 12.61 -20.31
C SER A 84 6.20 11.65 -19.21
N LEU A 85 5.62 10.51 -19.64
CA LEU A 85 5.28 9.42 -18.73
C LEU A 85 6.47 9.00 -17.89
N ARG A 86 7.65 8.81 -18.52
CA ARG A 86 8.88 8.40 -17.81
C ARG A 86 9.27 9.39 -16.71
N ALA A 87 9.20 10.69 -17.00
CA ALA A 87 9.55 11.71 -16.01
C ALA A 87 8.59 11.67 -14.80
N ALA A 88 7.29 11.50 -15.04
CA ALA A 88 6.31 11.40 -13.97
C ALA A 88 6.48 10.12 -13.15
N VAL A 89 6.60 8.97 -13.80
CA VAL A 89 6.78 7.67 -13.15
C VAL A 89 8.05 7.66 -12.31
N ARG A 90 9.18 8.09 -12.91
CA ARG A 90 10.45 8.16 -12.20
C ARG A 90 10.40 9.13 -11.02
N GLY A 91 9.77 10.30 -11.18
CA GLY A 91 9.61 11.27 -10.10
C GLY A 91 8.74 10.73 -8.96
N THR A 92 7.66 10.02 -9.27
CA THR A 92 6.79 9.36 -8.27
C THR A 92 7.55 8.29 -7.48
N ILE A 93 8.29 7.41 -8.17
CA ILE A 93 9.07 6.33 -7.52
C ILE A 93 10.25 6.92 -6.72
N ALA A 94 10.95 7.92 -7.28
CA ALA A 94 12.04 8.61 -6.58
C ALA A 94 11.55 9.22 -5.26
N HIS A 95 10.45 9.97 -5.31
CA HIS A 95 9.86 10.53 -4.09
C HIS A 95 9.46 9.46 -3.08
N GLN A 96 8.87 8.35 -3.54
CA GLN A 96 8.50 7.25 -2.64
C GLN A 96 9.73 6.66 -1.94
N ILE A 97 10.81 6.43 -2.66
CA ILE A 97 12.08 5.92 -2.13
C ILE A 97 12.69 6.93 -1.15
N GLU A 98 12.84 8.18 -1.57
CA GLU A 98 13.41 9.26 -0.77
C GLU A 98 12.65 9.44 0.55
N TRP A 99 11.31 9.41 0.49
CA TRP A 99 10.49 9.54 1.69
C TRP A 99 10.71 8.36 2.66
N ILE A 100 10.75 7.13 2.16
CA ILE A 100 10.98 5.92 2.98
C ILE A 100 12.36 5.95 3.63
N GLU A 101 13.40 6.30 2.88
CA GLU A 101 14.78 6.36 3.37
C GLU A 101 14.99 7.50 4.38
N ALA A 102 14.32 8.64 4.18
CA ALA A 102 14.38 9.78 5.08
C ALA A 102 13.53 9.60 6.36
N ASN A 103 12.48 8.76 6.30
CA ASN A 103 11.50 8.60 7.38
C ASN A 103 11.35 7.14 7.80
N VAL A 104 12.47 6.44 8.05
CA VAL A 104 12.49 4.97 8.30
C VAL A 104 11.52 4.54 9.40
N GLU A 105 11.46 5.26 10.50
CA GLU A 105 10.58 4.95 11.64
C GLU A 105 9.11 5.12 11.27
N ARG A 106 8.75 6.23 10.64
CA ARG A 106 7.38 6.47 10.17
C ARG A 106 6.97 5.45 9.09
N ALA A 107 7.89 5.12 8.17
CA ALA A 107 7.67 4.08 7.17
C ALA A 107 7.43 2.72 7.83
N ARG A 108 8.25 2.31 8.80
CA ARG A 108 8.03 1.06 9.56
C ARG A 108 6.66 1.03 10.22
N PHE A 109 6.27 2.12 10.87
CA PHE A 109 4.94 2.22 11.49
C PHE A 109 3.81 2.07 10.46
N VAL A 110 3.86 2.84 9.35
CA VAL A 110 2.86 2.79 8.27
C VAL A 110 2.75 1.38 7.68
N TYR A 111 3.88 0.73 7.39
CA TYR A 111 3.91 -0.60 6.79
C TYR A 111 3.48 -1.73 7.75
N THR A 112 3.66 -1.54 9.05
CA THR A 112 3.26 -2.52 10.07
C THR A 112 1.78 -2.38 10.43
N ARG A 113 1.28 -1.15 10.54
CA ARG A 113 -0.11 -0.90 10.88
C ARG A 113 -1.07 -1.34 9.75
N GLY A 114 -0.64 -1.27 8.50
CA GLY A 114 -1.52 -1.48 7.36
C GLY A 114 -2.48 -0.30 7.14
N THR A 115 -3.60 -0.56 6.46
CA THR A 115 -4.66 0.43 6.27
C THR A 115 -5.43 0.68 7.56
N LEU A 116 -5.99 1.89 7.69
CA LEU A 116 -6.95 2.17 8.76
C LEU A 116 -8.18 1.26 8.58
N GLU A 117 -8.50 0.48 9.61
CA GLU A 117 -9.67 -0.39 9.60
C GLU A 117 -10.84 0.33 10.29
N GLY A 118 -12.01 0.22 9.67
CA GLY A 118 -13.28 0.74 10.22
C GLY A 118 -13.55 2.22 9.98
N GLU A 119 -14.64 2.70 10.56
CA GLU A 119 -15.07 4.11 10.51
C GLU A 119 -14.33 4.93 11.59
N SER A 120 -13.07 5.26 11.36
CA SER A 120 -12.37 6.22 12.22
C SER A 120 -12.40 7.63 11.59
N PRO A 121 -12.29 8.70 12.39
CA PRO A 121 -12.17 10.06 11.84
C PRO A 121 -11.00 10.21 10.86
N GLY A 122 -9.91 9.48 11.09
CA GLY A 122 -8.75 9.45 10.21
C GLY A 122 -9.00 8.77 8.87
N SER A 123 -9.94 7.80 8.78
CA SER A 123 -10.26 7.13 7.52
C SER A 123 -10.93 8.06 6.52
N ALA A 124 -11.88 8.89 6.96
CA ALA A 124 -12.56 9.86 6.09
C ALA A 124 -11.60 10.94 5.55
N GLU A 125 -10.68 11.44 6.39
CA GLU A 125 -9.65 12.38 5.98
C GLU A 125 -8.71 11.76 4.94
N LEU A 126 -8.27 10.54 5.18
CA LEU A 126 -7.41 9.78 4.28
C LEU A 126 -8.09 9.51 2.92
N GLU A 127 -9.36 9.11 2.93
CA GLU A 127 -10.14 8.89 1.70
C GLU A 127 -10.25 10.16 0.86
N GLU A 128 -10.52 11.30 1.51
CA GLU A 128 -10.60 12.59 0.84
C GLU A 128 -9.24 12.99 0.22
N MET A 129 -8.15 12.80 0.95
CA MET A 129 -6.80 13.06 0.46
C MET A 129 -6.46 12.17 -0.74
N ASN A 130 -6.74 10.87 -0.64
CA ASN A 130 -6.51 9.90 -1.71
C ASN A 130 -7.34 10.24 -2.95
N ARG A 131 -8.61 10.62 -2.78
CA ARG A 131 -9.50 10.99 -3.86
C ARG A 131 -9.01 12.23 -4.61
N LYS A 132 -8.58 13.27 -3.88
CA LYS A 132 -8.02 14.50 -4.48
C LYS A 132 -6.77 14.20 -5.30
N LEU A 133 -5.83 13.45 -4.73
CA LEU A 133 -4.59 13.08 -5.39
C LEU A 133 -4.86 12.22 -6.64
N ALA A 134 -5.71 11.21 -6.53
CA ALA A 134 -6.10 10.35 -7.65
C ALA A 134 -6.73 11.16 -8.79
N SER A 135 -7.63 12.11 -8.48
CA SER A 135 -8.26 12.99 -9.47
C SER A 135 -7.24 13.87 -10.20
N ALA A 136 -6.25 14.40 -9.48
CA ALA A 136 -5.19 15.22 -10.08
C ALA A 136 -4.27 14.39 -11.00
N TYR A 137 -3.90 13.18 -10.58
CA TYR A 137 -3.13 12.26 -11.45
C TYR A 137 -3.94 11.84 -12.67
N GLN A 138 -5.22 11.56 -12.52
CA GLN A 138 -6.11 11.21 -13.63
C GLN A 138 -6.18 12.35 -14.65
N ALA A 139 -6.40 13.60 -14.19
CA ALA A 139 -6.44 14.77 -15.07
C ALA A 139 -5.12 14.96 -15.82
N TRP A 140 -3.98 14.74 -15.16
CA TRP A 140 -2.67 14.83 -15.81
C TRP A 140 -2.45 13.69 -16.83
N LEU A 141 -2.94 12.47 -16.55
CA LEU A 141 -2.77 11.31 -17.42
C LEU A 141 -3.71 11.33 -18.64
N GLN A 142 -4.86 11.95 -18.53
CA GLN A 142 -5.91 11.91 -19.56
C GLN A 142 -5.37 12.25 -20.98
N PRO A 143 -4.60 13.33 -21.19
CA PRO A 143 -4.03 13.64 -22.52
C PRO A 143 -3.04 12.59 -23.00
N LEU A 144 -2.37 11.86 -22.10
CA LEU A 144 -1.43 10.79 -22.46
C LEU A 144 -2.19 9.53 -22.94
N VAL A 145 -3.33 9.25 -22.31
CA VAL A 145 -4.21 8.15 -22.69
C VAL A 145 -4.86 8.44 -24.06
N GLU A 146 -5.39 9.64 -24.27
CA GLU A 146 -6.06 10.05 -25.50
C GLU A 146 -5.14 9.95 -26.74
N ARG A 147 -3.87 10.29 -26.61
CA ARG A 147 -2.89 10.13 -27.69
C ARG A 147 -2.24 8.74 -27.77
N GLY A 148 -2.71 7.78 -26.96
CA GLY A 148 -2.23 6.40 -26.96
C GLY A 148 -0.82 6.21 -26.38
N ALA A 149 -0.27 7.19 -25.67
CA ALA A 149 1.02 7.09 -25.01
C ALA A 149 0.97 6.25 -23.71
N VAL A 150 -0.21 6.19 -23.10
CA VAL A 150 -0.53 5.36 -21.93
C VAL A 150 -1.74 4.51 -22.25
N ARG A 151 -1.72 3.23 -21.91
CA ARG A 151 -2.87 2.37 -22.08
C ARG A 151 -3.97 2.70 -21.04
N PRO A 152 -5.25 2.67 -21.42
CA PRO A 152 -6.34 2.88 -20.47
C PRO A 152 -6.33 1.83 -19.37
N MET A 153 -6.38 2.28 -18.11
CA MET A 153 -6.54 1.43 -16.94
C MET A 153 -7.14 2.22 -15.77
N SER A 154 -7.70 1.52 -14.78
CA SER A 154 -8.20 2.19 -13.58
C SER A 154 -7.04 2.79 -12.77
N MET A 155 -7.34 3.86 -12.02
CA MET A 155 -6.34 4.48 -11.13
C MET A 155 -5.80 3.49 -10.09
N LEU A 156 -6.62 2.54 -9.64
CA LEU A 156 -6.19 1.48 -8.73
C LEU A 156 -5.08 0.62 -9.35
N VAL A 157 -5.28 0.15 -10.59
CA VAL A 157 -4.27 -0.65 -11.30
C VAL A 157 -3.03 0.18 -11.62
N LEU A 158 -3.22 1.44 -12.03
CA LEU A 158 -2.12 2.34 -12.32
C LEU A 158 -1.25 2.57 -11.08
N SER A 159 -1.83 2.89 -9.93
CA SER A 159 -1.07 3.07 -8.69
C SER A 159 -0.37 1.77 -8.27
N ALA A 160 -1.03 0.62 -8.37
CA ALA A 160 -0.42 -0.67 -8.06
C ALA A 160 0.79 -0.99 -8.96
N VAL A 161 0.73 -0.64 -10.25
CA VAL A 161 1.85 -0.84 -11.19
C VAL A 161 3.01 0.11 -10.90
N VAL A 162 2.73 1.37 -10.57
CA VAL A 162 3.79 2.38 -10.35
C VAL A 162 4.42 2.25 -8.97
N THR A 163 3.62 2.11 -7.92
CA THR A 163 4.11 2.16 -6.53
C THR A 163 4.25 0.78 -5.88
N GLY A 164 3.49 -0.21 -6.35
CA GLY A 164 3.45 -1.55 -5.77
C GLY A 164 4.81 -2.25 -5.71
N PRO A 165 5.61 -2.31 -6.79
CA PRO A 165 6.93 -2.91 -6.76
C PRO A 165 7.87 -2.25 -5.76
N THR A 166 7.86 -0.92 -5.67
CA THR A 166 8.62 -0.18 -4.65
C THR A 166 8.19 -0.55 -3.24
N HIS A 167 6.87 -0.66 -2.98
CA HIS A 167 6.36 -1.12 -1.68
C HIS A 167 6.84 -2.54 -1.33
N ALA A 168 6.89 -3.44 -2.31
CA ALA A 168 7.35 -4.80 -2.09
C ALA A 168 8.83 -4.87 -1.68
N ILE A 169 9.70 -4.09 -2.34
CA ILE A 169 11.12 -4.01 -2.00
C ILE A 169 11.32 -3.28 -0.67
N ALA A 170 10.60 -2.17 -0.46
CA ALA A 170 10.70 -1.37 0.77
C ALA A 170 10.35 -2.17 2.03
N ARG A 171 9.34 -3.04 1.98
CA ARG A 171 9.03 -3.96 3.10
C ARG A 171 10.22 -4.83 3.48
N ARG A 172 10.92 -5.38 2.50
CA ARG A 172 12.09 -6.23 2.71
C ARG A 172 13.29 -5.42 3.23
N TRP A 173 13.46 -4.21 2.72
CA TRP A 173 14.50 -3.29 3.15
C TRP A 173 14.29 -2.85 4.62
N LEU A 174 13.07 -2.43 4.97
CA LEU A 174 12.69 -2.08 6.34
C LEU A 174 12.83 -3.24 7.32
N ALA A 175 12.69 -4.49 6.84
CA ALA A 175 12.93 -5.70 7.61
C ALA A 175 14.41 -6.12 7.68
N GLY A 176 15.34 -5.36 7.07
CA GLY A 176 16.77 -5.67 7.05
C GLY A 176 17.16 -6.83 6.11
N GLN A 177 16.27 -7.26 5.22
CA GLN A 177 16.50 -8.36 4.28
C GLN A 177 17.19 -7.92 2.98
N VAL A 178 17.27 -6.61 2.73
CA VAL A 178 17.93 -6.00 1.57
C VAL A 178 18.92 -5.00 2.11
N ALA A 179 20.21 -5.16 1.78
CA ALA A 179 21.29 -4.32 2.29
C ALA A 179 21.52 -3.06 1.45
N SER A 180 21.27 -3.14 0.12
CA SER A 180 21.44 -2.00 -0.77
C SER A 180 20.40 -0.90 -0.51
N PRO A 181 20.76 0.38 -0.68
CA PRO A 181 19.78 1.46 -0.64
C PRO A 181 18.63 1.23 -1.63
N LEU A 182 17.43 1.71 -1.30
CA LEU A 182 16.28 1.61 -2.21
C LEU A 182 16.50 2.40 -3.50
N SER A 183 17.26 3.49 -3.42
CA SER A 183 17.64 4.33 -4.55
C SER A 183 18.38 3.59 -5.66
N ASP A 184 19.08 2.49 -5.35
CA ASP A 184 19.77 1.66 -6.35
C ASP A 184 18.79 0.99 -7.32
N TYR A 185 17.53 0.80 -6.92
CA TYR A 185 16.48 0.16 -7.73
C TYR A 185 15.62 1.16 -8.53
N LEU A 186 15.87 2.47 -8.40
CA LEU A 186 15.01 3.52 -8.95
C LEU A 186 14.81 3.39 -10.46
N ASP A 187 15.90 3.28 -11.22
CA ASP A 187 15.81 3.28 -12.68
C ASP A 187 15.20 1.98 -13.23
N GLU A 188 15.51 0.84 -12.63
CA GLU A 188 14.91 -0.45 -12.99
C GLU A 188 13.39 -0.45 -12.74
N LEU A 189 12.97 0.03 -11.56
CA LEU A 189 11.55 0.16 -11.20
C LEU A 189 10.81 1.11 -12.14
N ALA A 190 11.43 2.26 -12.47
CA ALA A 190 10.83 3.24 -13.37
C ALA A 190 10.69 2.69 -14.79
N ASP A 191 11.69 1.96 -15.29
CA ASP A 191 11.65 1.34 -16.61
C ASP A 191 10.60 0.23 -16.70
N ALA A 192 10.51 -0.63 -15.70
CA ALA A 192 9.51 -1.68 -15.62
C ALA A 192 8.08 -1.10 -15.57
N ALA A 193 7.86 -0.08 -14.74
CA ALA A 193 6.56 0.59 -14.66
C ALA A 193 6.19 1.29 -15.99
N CYS A 194 7.14 2.00 -16.61
CA CYS A 194 6.92 2.64 -17.91
C CYS A 194 6.60 1.62 -19.02
N ALA A 195 7.29 0.49 -19.06
CA ALA A 195 7.01 -0.59 -20.00
C ALA A 195 5.58 -1.16 -19.81
N ALA A 196 5.17 -1.36 -18.56
CA ALA A 196 3.83 -1.83 -18.24
C ALA A 196 2.74 -0.83 -18.62
N LEU A 197 3.00 0.48 -18.50
CA LEU A 197 2.02 1.53 -18.79
C LEU A 197 1.92 1.87 -20.29
N SER A 198 3.02 1.83 -21.03
CA SER A 198 3.07 2.18 -22.47
C SER A 198 2.82 0.99 -23.40
N GLY A 199 2.84 -0.23 -22.91
CA GLY A 199 2.57 -1.41 -23.73
C GLY A 199 1.16 -1.36 -24.35
N ARG A 200 1.05 -1.69 -25.66
CA ARG A 200 -0.25 -2.06 -26.23
C ARG A 200 -0.86 -3.11 -25.28
N PRO A 201 -2.16 -2.99 -24.94
CA PRO A 201 -2.79 -4.06 -24.17
C PRO A 201 -2.44 -5.35 -24.91
N ALA A 202 -1.79 -6.29 -24.21
CA ALA A 202 -1.64 -7.61 -24.76
C ALA A 202 -3.05 -7.93 -25.28
N ARG A 203 -3.19 -8.18 -26.58
CA ARG A 203 -4.47 -8.71 -27.08
C ARG A 203 -4.73 -9.85 -26.11
N VAL A 204 -5.69 -9.63 -25.22
CA VAL A 204 -6.28 -10.76 -24.52
C VAL A 204 -6.68 -11.63 -25.70
N ARG A 205 -5.87 -12.65 -25.99
CA ARG A 205 -6.37 -13.77 -26.74
C ARG A 205 -7.63 -14.07 -25.95
N ARG A 206 -8.79 -13.72 -26.51
CA ARG A 206 -10.01 -14.36 -26.09
C ARG A 206 -9.67 -15.81 -26.25
N GLY A 207 -9.22 -16.42 -25.18
CA GLY A 207 -9.08 -17.85 -25.10
C GLY A 207 -10.42 -18.33 -25.57
N GLN A 208 -10.44 -19.23 -26.55
CA GLN A 208 -11.68 -19.87 -26.95
C GLN A 208 -12.45 -20.11 -25.68
N ALA A 209 -13.70 -19.64 -25.65
CA ALA A 209 -14.52 -19.78 -24.45
C ALA A 209 -14.36 -21.21 -23.94
N PRO A 210 -14.10 -21.41 -22.66
CA PRO A 210 -13.86 -22.74 -22.13
C PRO A 210 -15.01 -23.63 -22.60
N VAL A 211 -14.69 -24.74 -23.22
CA VAL A 211 -15.70 -25.65 -23.74
C VAL A 211 -16.35 -26.34 -22.56
N ALA A 212 -17.62 -26.04 -22.35
CA ALA A 212 -18.39 -26.72 -21.32
C ALA A 212 -18.58 -28.18 -21.72
N ARG A 213 -18.07 -29.10 -20.93
CA ARG A 213 -18.30 -30.54 -21.08
C ARG A 213 -19.09 -31.05 -19.89
N GLN A 214 -20.17 -31.74 -20.12
CA GLN A 214 -20.88 -32.44 -19.05
C GLN A 214 -20.05 -33.62 -18.59
N GLY A 215 -19.73 -33.65 -17.32
CA GLY A 215 -19.03 -34.76 -16.69
C GLY A 215 -19.78 -35.29 -15.47
N ARG A 216 -19.57 -36.55 -15.15
CA ARG A 216 -20.06 -37.15 -13.89
C ARG A 216 -19.00 -37.05 -12.84
N LEU A 217 -19.39 -36.53 -11.69
CA LEU A 217 -18.57 -36.53 -10.48
C LEU A 217 -19.05 -37.64 -9.57
N ARG A 218 -18.10 -38.50 -9.15
CA ARG A 218 -18.34 -39.47 -8.10
C ARG A 218 -17.79 -38.91 -6.81
N LEU A 219 -18.64 -38.79 -5.81
CA LEU A 219 -18.29 -38.27 -4.49
C LEU A 219 -18.28 -39.42 -3.49
N GLU A 220 -17.24 -39.50 -2.71
CA GLU A 220 -17.15 -40.42 -1.57
C GLU A 220 -17.02 -39.62 -0.29
N LEU A 221 -17.90 -39.87 0.65
CA LEU A 221 -17.81 -39.32 2.00
C LEU A 221 -16.98 -40.28 2.85
N ILE A 222 -15.83 -39.80 3.31
CA ILE A 222 -14.88 -40.60 4.10
C ILE A 222 -14.96 -40.18 5.57
N SER A 223 -15.11 -41.11 6.49
CA SER A 223 -15.06 -40.86 7.93
C SER A 223 -13.68 -40.41 8.39
N LYS A 224 -13.59 -39.87 9.61
CA LYS A 224 -12.29 -39.52 10.21
C LYS A 224 -11.32 -40.72 10.36
N GLU A 225 -11.89 -41.92 10.38
CA GLU A 225 -11.14 -43.19 10.48
C GLU A 225 -10.79 -43.76 9.10
N GLY A 226 -11.09 -43.04 7.99
CA GLY A 226 -10.74 -43.45 6.63
C GLY A 226 -11.72 -44.42 5.94
N SER A 227 -12.87 -44.72 6.54
CA SER A 227 -13.89 -45.59 5.96
C SER A 227 -14.89 -44.78 5.12
N VAL A 228 -15.28 -45.31 3.95
CA VAL A 228 -16.29 -44.68 3.10
C VAL A 228 -17.66 -44.85 3.76
N ILE A 229 -18.30 -43.75 4.16
CA ILE A 229 -19.60 -43.72 4.84
C ILE A 229 -20.76 -43.28 3.94
N GLY A 230 -20.45 -42.87 2.72
CA GLY A 230 -21.48 -42.50 1.74
C GLY A 230 -20.87 -42.34 0.34
N GLN A 231 -21.65 -42.62 -0.68
CA GLN A 231 -21.28 -42.40 -2.07
C GLN A 231 -22.42 -41.71 -2.81
N GLY A 232 -22.09 -40.78 -3.70
CA GLY A 232 -23.06 -40.07 -4.53
C GLY A 232 -22.49 -39.79 -5.91
N GLU A 233 -23.37 -39.65 -6.89
CA GLU A 233 -23.01 -39.19 -8.23
C GLU A 233 -23.74 -37.86 -8.50
N ALA A 234 -23.00 -36.90 -9.07
CA ALA A 234 -23.54 -35.63 -9.49
C ALA A 234 -23.11 -35.36 -10.96
N THR A 235 -23.96 -34.73 -11.73
CA THR A 235 -23.59 -34.24 -13.05
C THR A 235 -23.11 -32.81 -12.89
N ALA A 236 -21.89 -32.52 -13.36
CA ALA A 236 -21.31 -31.17 -13.29
C ALA A 236 -20.88 -30.74 -14.69
N GLU A 237 -20.99 -29.45 -14.93
CA GLU A 237 -20.45 -28.82 -16.12
C GLU A 237 -18.99 -28.46 -15.85
N ILE A 238 -18.08 -29.13 -16.54
CA ILE A 238 -16.64 -28.95 -16.37
C ILE A 238 -16.16 -28.02 -17.48
N LEU A 239 -15.61 -26.84 -17.07
CA LEU A 239 -14.97 -25.90 -17.98
C LEU A 239 -13.52 -26.36 -18.21
N THR A 240 -13.23 -26.94 -19.36
CA THR A 240 -11.88 -27.31 -19.74
C THR A 240 -11.22 -26.20 -20.57
N PRO A 241 -9.93 -25.87 -20.30
CA PRO A 241 -9.17 -24.97 -21.19
C PRO A 241 -9.17 -25.56 -22.62
N ALA A 242 -9.30 -24.71 -23.64
CA ALA A 242 -9.15 -25.14 -25.02
C ALA A 242 -7.75 -25.68 -25.26
N GLU A 243 -7.62 -26.84 -25.90
CA GLU A 243 -6.33 -27.41 -26.29
C GLU A 243 -5.56 -26.42 -27.19
N PRO A 244 -4.23 -26.28 -27.01
CA PRO A 244 -3.43 -25.49 -27.93
C PRO A 244 -3.50 -26.12 -29.35
N PRO A 245 -3.53 -25.29 -30.41
CA PRO A 245 -3.53 -25.80 -31.77
C PRO A 245 -2.30 -26.69 -31.98
N SER A 246 -2.52 -27.92 -32.43
CA SER A 246 -1.46 -28.82 -32.85
C SER A 246 -0.59 -28.15 -33.93
N SER A 247 0.71 -27.98 -33.59
CA SER A 247 1.70 -27.52 -34.55
C SER A 247 1.86 -28.57 -35.66
N THR A 248 1.37 -28.22 -36.83
CA THR A 248 1.72 -28.90 -38.11
C THR A 248 2.83 -28.13 -38.77
#